data_8dde6d96922b0156bd164d2955db5f5c
#
_entry.id   8dde6d96922b0156bd164d2955db5f5c
#
_cell.length_a   1.000
_cell.length_b   1.000
_cell.length_c   1.000
_cell.angle_alpha   90.00
_cell.angle_beta   90.00
_cell.angle_gamma   90.00
#
_symmetry.space_group_name_H-M   'P 1'
#
loop_
_entity.id
_entity.type
_entity.pdbx_description
1 polymer ?
#
loop_
_entity_poly.entity_id
_entity_poly.type
_entity_poly.pdbx_seq_one_letter_code
_entity_poly.pdbx_strand_id
1 'polypeptide(L)'
;MYKSKNSDFPKRYTGGLSKEDKKKQEKQLKKSVEDYKKGKFTERKKLESFKSKPSTYVEQVKKKTGLSVNFDKLADKLTRTDKRKKEVRKGLEEIYDKGRAAYFSSGSRANQTPESWGKARAASVLVGGPSRKIDKKIVEKYNIPLI
;
A
#
# COMPACT_ATOMS: atom_id res chain seq x y z
N MET A 1 -16.16 -15.69 -20.68
CA MET A 1 -16.12 -15.36 -20.36
C MET A 1 -15.92 -15.06 -19.56
N TYR A 2 -15.54 -15.30 -19.16
CA TYR A 2 -15.56 -14.83 -18.28
C TYR A 2 -14.69 -14.15 -18.12
N LYS A 3 -14.48 -13.85 -18.13
CA LYS A 3 -13.92 -13.14 -18.08
C LYS A 3 -13.24 -12.88 -17.34
N SER A 4 -12.31 -13.60 -17.25
CA SER A 4 -12.02 -13.06 -16.39
C SER A 4 -12.42 -12.00 -16.48
N LYS A 5 -12.46 -12.37 -17.30
CA LYS A 5 -12.93 -11.51 -17.58
C LYS A 5 -13.52 -10.76 -16.66
N ASN A 6 -13.88 -10.85 -16.30
CA ASN A 6 -14.81 -10.18 -15.46
C ASN A 6 -14.29 -9.84 -14.08
N SER A 7 -13.02 -9.95 -13.89
CA SER A 7 -12.42 -9.48 -12.67
C SER A 7 -12.25 -7.97 -12.74
N ASP A 8 -12.85 -7.26 -11.81
CA ASP A 8 -12.69 -5.81 -11.66
C ASP A 8 -11.38 -5.43 -10.99
N PHE A 9 -10.54 -6.42 -10.69
CA PHE A 9 -9.31 -6.22 -9.95
C PHE A 9 -8.08 -6.43 -10.82
N PRO A 10 -6.98 -5.70 -10.54
CA PRO A 10 -5.73 -5.93 -11.24
C PRO A 10 -5.25 -7.36 -11.10
N LYS A 11 -4.62 -7.89 -12.13
CA LYS A 11 -4.08 -9.27 -12.11
C LYS A 11 -3.11 -9.50 -10.96
N ARG A 12 -2.38 -8.47 -10.53
CA ARG A 12 -1.43 -8.60 -9.41
C ARG A 12 -2.11 -8.95 -8.10
N TYR A 13 -3.41 -8.69 -7.95
CA TYR A 13 -4.13 -9.02 -6.72
C TYR A 13 -4.37 -10.51 -6.55
N THR A 14 -4.31 -11.27 -7.64
CA THR A 14 -4.44 -12.73 -7.60
C THR A 14 -3.15 -13.43 -8.04
N GLY A 15 -2.11 -12.68 -8.36
CA GLY A 15 -0.84 -13.24 -8.81
C GLY A 15 -0.18 -14.12 -7.75
N GLY A 16 0.46 -15.18 -8.18
CA GLY A 16 1.17 -16.10 -7.29
C GLY A 16 0.28 -17.09 -6.56
N LEU A 17 -1.01 -17.14 -6.87
CA LEU A 17 -1.98 -18.03 -6.23
C LEU A 17 -2.32 -19.23 -7.11
N SER A 18 -2.69 -20.35 -6.47
CA SER A 18 -3.28 -21.48 -7.17
C SER A 18 -4.63 -21.07 -7.76
N LYS A 19 -5.18 -21.87 -8.68
CA LYS A 19 -6.49 -21.58 -9.27
C LYS A 19 -7.60 -21.47 -8.23
N GLU A 20 -7.59 -22.37 -7.25
CA GLU A 20 -8.56 -22.34 -6.17
C GLU A 20 -8.43 -21.07 -5.32
N ASP A 21 -7.20 -20.72 -4.96
CA ASP A 21 -6.95 -19.55 -4.14
C ASP A 21 -7.23 -18.26 -4.90
N LYS A 22 -7.02 -18.23 -6.22
CA LYS A 22 -7.42 -17.08 -7.03
C LYS A 22 -8.93 -16.81 -6.91
N LYS A 23 -9.75 -17.87 -6.96
CA LYS A 23 -11.20 -17.75 -6.79
C LYS A 23 -11.55 -17.25 -5.38
N LYS A 24 -10.88 -17.79 -4.37
CA LYS A 24 -11.07 -17.35 -2.98
C LYS A 24 -10.71 -15.88 -2.82
N GLN A 25 -9.58 -15.47 -3.40
CA GLN A 25 -9.13 -14.08 -3.32
C GLN A 25 -10.13 -13.13 -4.01
N GLU A 26 -10.63 -13.49 -5.18
CA GLU A 26 -11.61 -12.67 -5.87
C GLU A 26 -12.89 -12.50 -5.06
N LYS A 27 -13.38 -13.58 -4.44
CA LYS A 27 -14.56 -13.52 -3.56
C LYS A 27 -14.29 -12.61 -2.36
N GLN A 28 -13.14 -12.77 -1.73
CA GLN A 28 -12.76 -11.95 -0.58
C GLN A 28 -12.66 -10.47 -0.96
N LEU A 29 -12.05 -10.17 -2.11
CA LEU A 29 -11.93 -8.80 -2.60
C LEU A 29 -13.29 -8.17 -2.84
N LYS A 30 -14.19 -8.88 -3.53
CA LYS A 30 -15.54 -8.39 -3.79
C LYS A 30 -16.29 -8.11 -2.50
N LYS A 31 -16.26 -9.06 -1.56
CA LYS A 31 -16.94 -8.91 -0.28
C LYS A 31 -16.36 -7.75 0.52
N SER A 32 -15.04 -7.65 0.58
CA SER A 32 -14.34 -6.60 1.31
C SER A 32 -14.70 -5.21 0.78
N VAL A 33 -14.73 -5.06 -0.55
CA VAL A 33 -15.09 -3.79 -1.19
C VAL A 33 -16.56 -3.44 -0.95
N GLU A 34 -17.47 -4.42 -1.07
CA GLU A 34 -18.88 -4.19 -0.80
C GLU A 34 -19.13 -3.83 0.67
N ASP A 35 -18.46 -4.52 1.59
CA ASP A 35 -18.58 -4.23 3.02
C ASP A 35 -18.11 -2.81 3.32
N TYR A 36 -17.04 -2.37 2.68
CA TYR A 36 -16.54 -1.02 2.85
C TYR A 36 -17.58 0.05 2.43
N LYS A 37 -18.29 -0.21 1.34
CA LYS A 37 -19.37 0.69 0.88
C LYS A 37 -20.49 0.80 1.91
N LYS A 38 -20.66 -0.22 2.75
CA LYS A 38 -21.66 -0.24 3.83
C LYS A 38 -21.09 0.23 5.17
N GLY A 39 -19.86 0.73 5.17
CA GLY A 39 -19.20 1.21 6.39
C GLY A 39 -18.53 0.12 7.22
N LYS A 40 -18.33 -1.07 6.66
CA LYS A 40 -17.64 -2.17 7.36
C LYS A 40 -16.22 -2.34 6.83
N PHE A 41 -15.29 -2.55 7.75
CA PHE A 41 -13.88 -2.77 7.41
C PHE A 41 -13.56 -4.26 7.56
N THR A 42 -13.57 -4.99 6.44
CA THR A 42 -13.35 -6.43 6.44
C THR A 42 -11.96 -6.75 5.92
N GLU A 43 -11.12 -7.32 6.79
CA GLU A 43 -9.80 -7.80 6.40
C GLU A 43 -9.93 -9.18 5.79
N ARG A 44 -9.08 -9.45 4.81
CA ARG A 44 -9.13 -10.71 4.07
C ARG A 44 -8.23 -11.76 4.69
N LYS A 45 -8.65 -13.01 4.60
CA LYS A 45 -7.91 -14.13 5.15
C LYS A 45 -6.69 -14.46 4.29
N LYS A 46 -5.64 -14.94 4.94
CA LYS A 46 -4.44 -15.41 4.24
C LYS A 46 -4.75 -16.65 3.41
N LEU A 47 -4.09 -16.75 2.27
CA LEU A 47 -4.21 -17.87 1.34
C LEU A 47 -2.89 -18.63 1.31
N GLU A 48 -2.97 -19.94 1.47
CA GLU A 48 -1.79 -20.78 1.69
C GLU A 48 -0.87 -20.88 0.48
N SER A 49 -1.40 -20.81 -0.73
CA SER A 49 -0.58 -20.92 -1.94
C SER A 49 0.26 -19.71 -2.23
N PHE A 50 0.00 -18.58 -1.57
CA PHE A 50 0.76 -17.34 -1.80
C PHE A 50 2.04 -17.35 -0.98
N LYS A 51 3.16 -17.18 -1.67
CA LYS A 51 4.44 -16.96 -1.00
C LYS A 51 4.65 -15.46 -0.82
N SER A 52 4.63 -15.04 0.44
CA SER A 52 4.79 -13.64 0.79
C SER A 52 6.19 -13.16 0.43
N LYS A 53 6.26 -12.01 -0.23
CA LYS A 53 7.54 -11.35 -0.50
C LYS A 53 7.47 -9.95 0.11
N PRO A 54 8.58 -9.46 0.69
CA PRO A 54 8.61 -8.06 1.14
C PRO A 54 8.32 -7.13 -0.03
N SER A 55 7.69 -6.00 0.25
CA SER A 55 7.46 -4.99 -0.77
C SER A 55 8.80 -4.51 -1.32
N THR A 56 8.93 -4.49 -2.64
CA THR A 56 10.12 -3.97 -3.31
C THR A 56 10.44 -2.54 -2.87
N TYR A 57 9.40 -1.73 -2.71
CA TYR A 57 9.58 -0.33 -2.31
C TYR A 57 10.04 -0.22 -0.86
N VAL A 58 9.50 -1.03 0.04
CA VAL A 58 9.91 -1.07 1.44
C VAL A 58 11.38 -1.50 1.55
N GLU A 59 11.80 -2.48 0.75
CA GLU A 59 13.20 -2.90 0.71
C GLU A 59 14.12 -1.81 0.18
N GLN A 60 13.69 -1.06 -0.84
CA GLN A 60 14.46 0.06 -1.36
C GLN A 60 14.65 1.16 -0.31
N VAL A 61 13.61 1.47 0.45
CA VAL A 61 13.72 2.43 1.56
C VAL A 61 14.76 1.96 2.57
N LYS A 62 14.70 0.69 2.94
CA LYS A 62 15.66 0.12 3.89
C LYS A 62 17.09 0.17 3.36
N LYS A 63 17.30 -0.15 2.09
CA LYS A 63 18.63 -0.07 1.48
C LYS A 63 19.17 1.35 1.43
N LYS A 64 18.33 2.31 1.06
CA LYS A 64 18.76 3.69 0.87
C LYS A 64 18.93 4.46 2.18
N THR A 65 18.16 4.13 3.21
CA THR A 65 18.17 4.87 4.47
C THR A 65 18.69 4.07 5.67
N GLY A 66 18.74 2.75 5.53
CA GLY A 66 19.06 1.87 6.67
C GLY A 66 17.89 1.69 7.63
N LEU A 67 16.73 2.26 7.32
CA LEU A 67 15.55 2.25 8.19
C LEU A 67 14.39 1.49 7.54
N SER A 68 13.61 0.80 8.37
CA SER A 68 12.32 0.29 7.96
C SER A 68 11.36 1.48 7.80
N VAL A 69 10.14 1.22 7.29
CA VAL A 69 9.16 2.30 7.10
C VAL A 69 8.60 2.74 8.46
N ASN A 70 9.29 3.65 9.06
CA ASN A 70 8.91 4.33 10.30
C ASN A 70 8.92 5.82 9.99
N PHE A 71 7.74 6.43 9.97
CA PHE A 71 7.60 7.80 9.48
C PHE A 71 8.34 8.83 10.31
N ASP A 72 8.37 8.65 11.61
CA ASP A 72 9.07 9.57 12.50
C ASP A 72 10.60 9.53 12.25
N LYS A 73 11.16 8.32 12.22
CA LYS A 73 12.60 8.13 11.98
C LYS A 73 13.00 8.56 10.57
N LEU A 74 12.16 8.25 9.58
CA LEU A 74 12.41 8.66 8.20
C LEU A 74 12.36 10.18 8.06
N ALA A 75 11.37 10.82 8.66
CA ALA A 75 11.26 12.28 8.63
C ALA A 75 12.47 12.93 9.31
N ASP A 76 12.92 12.38 10.40
CA ASP A 76 14.10 12.86 11.11
C ASP A 76 15.36 12.75 10.25
N LYS A 77 15.55 11.61 9.61
CA LYS A 77 16.72 11.37 8.75
C LYS A 77 16.72 12.25 7.49
N LEU A 78 15.54 12.50 6.90
CA LEU A 78 15.41 13.17 5.61
C LEU A 78 15.32 14.70 5.73
N THR A 79 15.22 15.23 6.93
CA THR A 79 15.05 16.67 7.15
C THR A 79 16.03 17.18 8.20
N ARG A 80 16.23 18.53 8.21
CA ARG A 80 17.20 19.16 9.10
C ARG A 80 16.56 20.05 10.15
N THR A 81 15.27 20.34 10.05
CA THR A 81 14.58 21.21 11.01
C THR A 81 13.34 20.51 11.56
N ASP A 82 12.93 20.91 12.75
CA ASP A 82 11.72 20.35 13.37
C ASP A 82 10.46 20.63 12.54
N LYS A 83 10.40 21.79 11.92
CA LYS A 83 9.29 22.16 11.06
C LYS A 83 9.19 21.21 9.86
N ARG A 84 10.30 20.98 9.17
CA ARG A 84 10.35 20.09 8.02
C ARG A 84 10.08 18.64 8.42
N LYS A 85 10.56 18.21 9.57
CA LYS A 85 10.30 16.88 10.10
C LYS A 85 8.79 16.65 10.26
N LYS A 86 8.10 17.60 10.86
CA LYS A 86 6.66 17.53 11.06
C LYS A 86 5.90 17.48 9.73
N GLU A 87 6.29 18.30 8.77
CA GLU A 87 5.67 18.34 7.45
C GLU A 87 5.81 16.99 6.73
N VAL A 88 7.01 16.44 6.67
CA VAL A 88 7.28 15.17 5.98
C VAL A 88 6.54 14.03 6.68
N ARG A 89 6.58 13.99 8.01
CA ARG A 89 5.85 12.97 8.76
C ARG A 89 4.36 13.02 8.47
N LYS A 90 3.76 14.20 8.50
CA LYS A 90 2.34 14.38 8.17
C LYS A 90 2.01 13.89 6.76
N GLY A 91 2.84 14.26 5.80
CA GLY A 91 2.64 13.84 4.41
C GLY A 91 2.70 12.33 4.26
N LEU A 92 3.68 11.69 4.89
CA LEU A 92 3.81 10.23 4.84
C LEU A 92 2.63 9.54 5.55
N GLU A 93 2.16 10.09 6.65
CA GLU A 93 0.98 9.58 7.35
C GLU A 93 -0.29 9.67 6.50
N GLU A 94 -0.49 10.79 5.79
CA GLU A 94 -1.64 10.93 4.87
C GLU A 94 -1.59 9.89 3.75
N ILE A 95 -0.41 9.64 3.18
CA ILE A 95 -0.24 8.63 2.13
C ILE A 95 -0.51 7.24 2.70
N TYR A 96 -0.01 6.97 3.89
CA TYR A 96 -0.25 5.72 4.60
C TYR A 96 -1.75 5.49 4.82
N ASP A 97 -2.47 6.50 5.28
CA ASP A 97 -3.92 6.40 5.50
C ASP A 97 -4.67 6.16 4.20
N LYS A 98 -4.25 6.80 3.10
CA LYS A 98 -4.82 6.52 1.78
C LYS A 98 -4.58 5.08 1.34
N GLY A 99 -3.40 4.54 1.62
CA GLY A 99 -3.10 3.14 1.33
C GLY A 99 -3.95 2.18 2.14
N ARG A 100 -4.15 2.48 3.42
CA ARG A 100 -5.04 1.69 4.27
C ARG A 100 -6.48 1.72 3.77
N ALA A 101 -6.97 2.89 3.40
CA ALA A 101 -8.31 3.03 2.84
C ALA A 101 -8.43 2.29 1.51
N ALA A 102 -7.42 2.35 0.66
CA ALA A 102 -7.41 1.66 -0.63
C ALA A 102 -7.48 0.14 -0.46
N TYR A 103 -6.87 -0.41 0.59
CA TYR A 103 -6.98 -1.83 0.90
C TYR A 103 -8.45 -2.27 0.98
N PHE A 104 -9.29 -1.45 1.63
CA PHE A 104 -10.71 -1.76 1.78
C PHE A 104 -11.54 -1.36 0.55
N SER A 105 -11.28 -0.19 -0.02
CA SER A 105 -12.12 0.36 -1.09
C SER A 105 -11.82 -0.22 -2.47
N SER A 106 -10.57 -0.58 -2.72
CA SER A 106 -10.11 -1.03 -4.06
C SER A 106 -9.53 -2.43 -4.05
N GLY A 107 -9.06 -2.90 -2.90
CA GLY A 107 -8.44 -4.21 -2.77
C GLY A 107 -6.92 -4.13 -2.64
N SER A 108 -6.29 -5.29 -2.63
CA SER A 108 -4.84 -5.43 -2.49
C SER A 108 -4.38 -6.78 -3.04
N ARG A 109 -3.07 -6.98 -3.07
CA ARG A 109 -2.50 -8.31 -3.31
C ARG A 109 -2.90 -9.24 -2.17
N ALA A 110 -2.78 -10.55 -2.40
CA ALA A 110 -3.06 -11.56 -1.39
C ALA A 110 -2.15 -11.40 -0.18
N ASN A 111 -2.66 -11.81 0.98
CA ASN A 111 -1.91 -11.86 2.24
C ASN A 111 -1.35 -10.51 2.71
N GLN A 112 -1.98 -9.42 2.32
CA GLN A 112 -1.65 -8.09 2.81
C GLN A 112 -2.55 -7.70 3.98
N THR A 113 -2.12 -6.69 4.72
CA THR A 113 -2.93 -6.02 5.74
C THR A 113 -3.11 -4.57 5.33
N PRO A 114 -4.08 -3.84 5.91
CA PRO A 114 -4.20 -2.42 5.62
C PRO A 114 -2.90 -1.68 5.91
N GLU A 115 -2.22 -2.02 7.01
CA GLU A 115 -0.97 -1.39 7.42
C GLU A 115 0.16 -1.66 6.44
N SER A 116 0.32 -2.92 6.01
CA SER A 116 1.38 -3.25 5.04
C SER A 116 1.14 -2.58 3.70
N TRP A 117 -0.13 -2.48 3.27
CA TRP A 117 -0.50 -1.82 2.02
C TRP A 117 -0.21 -0.31 2.09
N GLY A 118 -0.54 0.31 3.24
CA GLY A 118 -0.24 1.73 3.47
C GLY A 118 1.25 2.03 3.52
N LYS A 119 2.03 1.19 4.19
CA LYS A 119 3.49 1.34 4.25
C LYS A 119 4.13 1.21 2.88
N ALA A 120 3.67 0.24 2.08
CA ALA A 120 4.18 0.06 0.72
C ALA A 120 3.90 1.27 -0.15
N ARG A 121 2.73 1.88 0.00
CA ARG A 121 2.37 3.10 -0.75
C ARG A 121 3.28 4.27 -0.37
N ALA A 122 3.51 4.48 0.92
CA ALA A 122 4.42 5.54 1.39
C ALA A 122 5.85 5.30 0.91
N ALA A 123 6.31 4.04 0.97
CA ALA A 123 7.64 3.68 0.48
C ALA A 123 7.77 3.96 -1.03
N SER A 124 6.74 3.62 -1.81
CA SER A 124 6.71 3.91 -3.25
C SER A 124 6.87 5.40 -3.53
N VAL A 125 6.21 6.25 -2.74
CA VAL A 125 6.35 7.71 -2.87
C VAL A 125 7.80 8.14 -2.63
N LEU A 126 8.43 7.61 -1.59
CA LEU A 126 9.81 7.99 -1.23
C LEU A 126 10.84 7.59 -2.28
N VAL A 127 10.66 6.45 -2.95
CA VAL A 127 11.64 5.94 -3.91
C VAL A 127 11.29 6.28 -5.37
N GLY A 128 10.29 7.10 -5.59
CA GLY A 128 9.93 7.53 -6.95
C GLY A 128 9.12 6.50 -7.72
N GLY A 129 8.43 5.61 -7.01
CA GLY A 129 7.55 4.63 -7.63
C GLY A 129 6.21 5.25 -8.07
N PRO A 130 5.30 4.40 -8.59
CA PRO A 130 4.01 4.89 -9.15
C PRO A 130 3.18 5.73 -8.20
N SER A 131 3.23 5.44 -6.90
CA SER A 131 2.44 6.18 -5.91
C SER A 131 2.83 7.65 -5.83
N ARG A 132 4.06 8.00 -6.18
CA ARG A 132 4.49 9.41 -6.19
C ARG A 132 3.68 10.24 -7.18
N LYS A 133 3.33 9.66 -8.32
CA LYS A 133 2.47 10.32 -9.31
C LYS A 133 1.01 10.35 -8.85
N ILE A 134 0.55 9.23 -8.31
CA ILE A 134 -0.83 9.10 -7.82
C ILE A 134 -1.12 10.10 -6.72
N ASP A 135 -0.18 10.26 -5.79
CA ASP A 135 -0.31 11.14 -4.63
C ASP A 135 0.43 12.46 -4.80
N LYS A 136 0.58 12.91 -6.03
CA LYS A 136 1.32 14.13 -6.38
C LYS A 136 0.90 15.34 -5.53
N LYS A 137 -0.39 15.52 -5.30
CA LYS A 137 -0.89 16.65 -4.52
C LYS A 137 -0.38 16.64 -3.08
N ILE A 138 -0.30 15.45 -2.48
CA ILE A 138 0.23 15.31 -1.11
C ILE A 138 1.74 15.54 -1.12
N VAL A 139 2.43 14.99 -2.10
CA VAL A 139 3.88 15.16 -2.25
C VAL A 139 4.22 16.65 -2.36
N GLU A 140 3.48 17.40 -3.16
CA GLU A 140 3.70 18.83 -3.34
C GLU A 140 3.32 19.63 -2.09
N LYS A 141 2.19 19.29 -1.47
CA LYS A 141 1.70 19.99 -0.28
C LYS A 141 2.71 19.93 0.88
N TYR A 142 3.32 18.79 1.09
CA TYR A 142 4.26 18.61 2.19
C TYR A 142 5.71 18.59 1.74
N ASN A 143 5.94 18.79 0.45
CA ASN A 143 7.27 18.78 -0.15
C ASN A 143 8.06 17.54 0.29
N ILE A 144 7.49 16.35 0.05
CA ILE A 144 8.08 15.08 0.46
C ILE A 144 9.33 14.79 -0.38
N PRO A 145 10.49 14.57 0.26
CA PRO A 145 11.72 14.36 -0.49
C PRO A 145 11.74 13.01 -1.21
N LEU A 146 12.53 12.96 -2.26
CA LEU A 146 12.83 11.72 -3.00
C LEU A 146 14.15 11.18 -2.47
N ILE A 147 14.19 9.90 -2.18
CA ILE A 147 15.42 9.26 -1.70
C ILE A 147 16.07 8.39 -2.75
#